data_a0d40ecf7bd060c061e2a99124d2fc56
#
_entry.id   a0d40ecf7bd060c061e2a99124d2fc56
#
_cell.length_a   1.000
_cell.length_b   1.000
_cell.length_c   1.000
_cell.angle_alpha   90.00
_cell.angle_beta   90.00
_cell.angle_gamma   90.00
#
_symmetry.space_group_name_H-M   'P 1'
#
loop_
_entity.id
_entity.type
_entity.pdbx_description
1 polymer ?
#
loop_
_entity_poly.entity_id
_entity_poly.type
_entity_poly.pdbx_seq_one_letter_code
_entity_poly.pdbx_strand_id
1 'polypeptide(L)'
;MEILFHGVATKTNGTPVKVGEKLPAFAVKDAADTVKTGTQLFTKVSLISVVPDIDTRVCSLSTKRFNQEVDKYNNINFYTISTNTLEQQKDWCAAEGVAKLELLSDATAEFGKAMGLYVEEKRIDARSIWIVDTKGTVLYQELLAEQSNEPNYAKALEFLDSLN
;
A
#
# COMPACT_ATOMS: atom_id res chain seq x y z
N MET A 1 2.60 -15.16 7.57
CA MET A 1 3.41 -15.24 6.34
C MET A 1 4.86 -14.95 6.70
N GLU A 2 5.78 -15.76 6.20
CA GLU A 2 7.21 -15.51 6.39
C GLU A 2 7.72 -14.55 5.32
N ILE A 3 8.58 -13.62 5.74
CA ILE A 3 9.22 -12.64 4.87
C ILE A 3 10.68 -12.46 5.29
N LEU A 4 11.46 -11.79 4.45
CA LEU A 4 12.87 -11.50 4.68
C LEU A 4 13.11 -9.99 4.66
N PHE A 5 13.97 -9.51 5.56
CA PHE A 5 14.54 -8.16 5.52
C PHE A 5 16.04 -8.29 5.39
N HIS A 6 16.60 -7.95 4.22
CA HIS A 6 18.02 -8.12 3.92
C HIS A 6 18.51 -9.53 4.29
N GLY A 7 17.74 -10.55 3.89
CA GLY A 7 18.05 -11.94 4.15
C GLY A 7 17.71 -12.46 5.55
N VAL A 8 17.24 -11.60 6.45
CA VAL A 8 16.88 -12.00 7.82
C VAL A 8 15.39 -12.32 7.90
N ALA A 9 15.04 -13.54 8.32
CA ALA A 9 13.66 -14.01 8.38
C ALA A 9 12.87 -13.37 9.51
N THR A 10 11.62 -13.01 9.21
CA THR A 10 10.64 -12.57 10.18
C THR A 10 9.24 -13.00 9.71
N LYS A 11 8.20 -12.65 10.46
CA LYS A 11 6.83 -13.05 10.15
C LYS A 11 5.87 -11.88 10.25
N THR A 12 4.83 -11.92 9.41
CA THR A 12 3.66 -11.07 9.59
C THR A 12 2.70 -11.73 10.60
N ASN A 13 1.72 -10.95 11.07
CA ASN A 13 0.75 -11.42 12.07
C ASN A 13 -0.28 -12.44 11.56
N GLY A 14 -0.31 -12.68 10.25
CA GLY A 14 -1.29 -13.60 9.66
C GLY A 14 -0.98 -13.95 8.22
N THR A 15 -1.98 -14.48 7.52
CA THR A 15 -1.89 -14.82 6.10
C THR A 15 -2.77 -13.87 5.31
N PRO A 16 -2.22 -13.08 4.36
CA PRO A 16 -3.02 -12.18 3.54
C PRO A 16 -4.06 -12.91 2.70
N VAL A 17 -5.15 -12.23 2.39
CA VAL A 17 -6.17 -12.73 1.46
C VAL A 17 -5.56 -12.88 0.05
N LYS A 18 -6.23 -13.66 -0.78
CA LYS A 18 -5.76 -13.98 -2.14
C LYS A 18 -6.60 -13.27 -3.20
N VAL A 19 -6.09 -13.26 -4.43
CA VAL A 19 -6.84 -12.79 -5.59
C VAL A 19 -8.20 -13.53 -5.65
N GLY A 20 -9.26 -12.77 -5.87
CA GLY A 20 -10.64 -13.25 -5.87
C GLY A 20 -11.36 -13.16 -4.53
N GLU A 21 -10.63 -12.99 -3.45
CA GLU A 21 -11.21 -12.78 -2.11
C GLU A 21 -11.42 -11.29 -1.84
N LYS A 22 -12.29 -10.98 -0.90
CA LYS A 22 -12.51 -9.60 -0.47
C LYS A 22 -11.54 -9.21 0.63
N LEU A 23 -11.12 -7.94 0.61
CA LEU A 23 -10.34 -7.38 1.71
C LEU A 23 -11.18 -7.37 3.00
N PRO A 24 -10.56 -7.67 4.15
CA PRO A 24 -11.24 -7.52 5.44
C PRO A 24 -11.54 -6.04 5.72
N ALA A 25 -12.41 -5.79 6.69
CA ALA A 25 -12.69 -4.44 7.15
C ALA A 25 -11.45 -3.84 7.80
N PHE A 26 -11.17 -2.59 7.51
CA PHE A 26 -10.03 -1.85 8.09
C PHE A 26 -10.35 -0.35 8.13
N ALA A 27 -9.54 0.39 8.88
CA ALA A 27 -9.58 1.85 8.91
C ALA A 27 -8.16 2.41 8.86
N VAL A 28 -7.99 3.48 8.11
CA VAL A 28 -6.74 4.25 8.00
C VAL A 28 -7.09 5.74 8.12
N LYS A 29 -6.08 6.59 8.21
CA LYS A 29 -6.30 8.05 8.23
C LYS A 29 -5.72 8.71 6.98
N ASP A 30 -6.48 9.66 6.43
CA ASP A 30 -5.99 10.48 5.31
C ASP A 30 -5.21 11.70 5.82
N ALA A 31 -4.71 12.52 4.89
CA ALA A 31 -3.89 13.69 5.23
C ALA A 31 -4.65 14.75 6.05
N ALA A 32 -5.97 14.73 6.04
CA ALA A 32 -6.81 15.62 6.83
C ALA A 32 -7.16 15.06 8.22
N ASP A 33 -6.50 13.96 8.63
CA ASP A 33 -6.76 13.24 9.88
C ASP A 33 -8.18 12.64 9.95
N THR A 34 -8.77 12.37 8.79
CA THR A 34 -10.10 11.76 8.69
C THR A 34 -9.94 10.25 8.56
N VAL A 35 -10.72 9.51 9.34
CA VAL A 35 -10.77 8.05 9.27
C VAL A 35 -11.45 7.62 7.97
N LYS A 36 -10.78 6.75 7.22
CA LYS A 36 -11.29 6.19 5.97
C LYS A 36 -11.33 4.67 6.05
N THR A 37 -12.46 4.11 5.64
CA THR A 37 -12.64 2.65 5.51
C THR A 37 -12.52 2.24 4.05
N GLY A 38 -12.44 0.93 3.78
CA GLY A 38 -12.39 0.42 2.41
C GLY A 38 -13.55 0.90 1.55
N THR A 39 -14.77 0.94 2.11
CA THR A 39 -15.97 1.41 1.40
C THR A 39 -15.82 2.86 0.92
N GLN A 40 -15.18 3.69 1.71
CA GLN A 40 -14.96 5.11 1.37
C GLN A 40 -13.81 5.31 0.38
N LEU A 41 -12.81 4.41 0.42
CA LEU A 41 -11.62 4.49 -0.45
C LEU A 41 -11.87 3.94 -1.84
N PHE A 42 -12.62 2.84 -1.96
CA PHE A 42 -12.77 2.10 -3.21
C PHE A 42 -13.93 2.62 -4.06
N THR A 43 -13.97 3.94 -4.29
CA THR A 43 -14.96 4.59 -5.17
C THR A 43 -14.73 4.24 -6.65
N LYS A 44 -13.53 3.81 -6.98
CA LYS A 44 -13.10 3.32 -8.29
C LYS A 44 -12.20 2.11 -8.06
N VAL A 45 -11.82 1.41 -9.12
CA VAL A 45 -10.71 0.46 -9.04
C VAL A 45 -9.51 1.19 -8.42
N SER A 46 -8.88 0.56 -7.44
CA SER A 46 -7.82 1.21 -6.66
C SER A 46 -6.56 0.37 -6.63
N LEU A 47 -5.41 1.03 -6.82
CA LEU A 47 -4.11 0.42 -6.59
C LEU A 47 -3.64 0.85 -5.20
N ILE A 48 -3.29 -0.12 -4.36
CA ILE A 48 -2.76 0.12 -3.02
C ILE A 48 -1.32 -0.36 -3.00
N SER A 49 -0.39 0.58 -2.74
CA SER A 49 1.01 0.27 -2.50
C SER A 49 1.25 0.31 -0.99
N VAL A 50 1.48 -0.85 -0.38
CA VAL A 50 1.80 -0.95 1.04
C VAL A 50 3.31 -0.94 1.20
N VAL A 51 3.81 0.00 1.99
CA VAL A 51 5.25 0.17 2.21
C VAL A 51 5.57 0.14 3.71
N PRO A 52 6.70 -0.48 4.10
CA PRO A 52 7.09 -0.56 5.51
C PRO A 52 7.37 0.81 6.13
N ASP A 53 8.10 1.66 5.43
CA ASP A 53 8.46 3.00 5.92
C ASP A 53 8.70 3.91 4.72
N ILE A 54 7.89 4.96 4.60
CA ILE A 54 7.93 5.89 3.46
C ILE A 54 9.30 6.55 3.28
N ASP A 55 10.04 6.73 4.36
CA ASP A 55 11.34 7.41 4.36
C ASP A 55 12.52 6.51 3.97
N THR A 56 12.29 5.22 3.68
CA THR A 56 13.34 4.33 3.17
C THR A 56 13.48 4.50 1.65
N ARG A 57 14.68 4.16 1.13
CA ARG A 57 14.98 4.29 -0.30
C ARG A 57 13.98 3.57 -1.19
N VAL A 58 13.70 2.30 -0.93
CA VAL A 58 12.81 1.48 -1.77
C VAL A 58 11.38 1.98 -1.70
N CYS A 59 10.90 2.33 -0.51
CA CYS A 59 9.55 2.87 -0.33
C CYS A 59 9.39 4.22 -1.02
N SER A 60 10.41 5.08 -0.90
CA SER A 60 10.43 6.38 -1.56
C SER A 60 10.40 6.23 -3.09
N LEU A 61 11.20 5.33 -3.66
CA LEU A 61 11.20 5.06 -5.10
C LEU A 61 9.85 4.51 -5.58
N SER A 62 9.26 3.56 -4.84
CA SER A 62 7.95 3.00 -5.14
C SER A 62 6.87 4.08 -5.20
N THR A 63 6.84 4.92 -4.17
CA THR A 63 5.84 5.97 -4.05
C THR A 63 5.97 7.00 -5.19
N LYS A 64 7.19 7.43 -5.48
CA LYS A 64 7.46 8.35 -6.58
C LYS A 64 7.08 7.76 -7.94
N ARG A 65 7.38 6.48 -8.15
CA ARG A 65 7.06 5.79 -9.41
C ARG A 65 5.56 5.78 -9.67
N PHE A 66 4.76 5.43 -8.66
CA PHE A 66 3.31 5.46 -8.81
C PHE A 66 2.76 6.88 -8.92
N ASN A 67 3.33 7.83 -8.20
CA ASN A 67 2.90 9.23 -8.33
C ASN A 67 3.04 9.76 -9.76
N GLN A 68 4.06 9.32 -10.49
CA GLN A 68 4.26 9.70 -11.89
C GLN A 68 3.18 9.13 -12.80
N GLU A 69 2.57 8.01 -12.44
CA GLU A 69 1.59 7.31 -13.26
C GLU A 69 0.15 7.77 -13.03
N VAL A 70 -0.12 8.51 -11.96
CA VAL A 70 -1.50 8.89 -11.57
C VAL A 70 -2.26 9.58 -12.70
N ASP A 71 -1.62 10.49 -13.42
CA ASP A 71 -2.27 11.26 -14.47
C ASP A 71 -2.68 10.42 -15.69
N LYS A 72 -2.08 9.24 -15.84
CA LYS A 72 -2.38 8.34 -16.97
C LYS A 72 -3.62 7.48 -16.73
N TYR A 73 -4.11 7.42 -15.48
CA TYR A 73 -5.17 6.52 -15.05
C TYR A 73 -6.26 7.29 -14.31
N ASN A 74 -7.06 8.08 -15.04
CA ASN A 74 -8.11 8.92 -14.46
C ASN A 74 -9.21 8.13 -13.75
N ASN A 75 -9.39 6.86 -14.11
CA ASN A 75 -10.41 5.97 -13.54
C ASN A 75 -9.87 5.05 -12.45
N ILE A 76 -8.64 5.29 -11.98
CA ILE A 76 -7.99 4.49 -10.94
C ILE A 76 -7.61 5.39 -9.76
N ASN A 77 -7.90 4.95 -8.55
CA ASN A 77 -7.38 5.59 -7.34
C ASN A 77 -6.01 4.99 -7.01
N PHE A 78 -5.04 5.84 -6.67
CA PHE A 78 -3.71 5.40 -6.25
C PHE A 78 -3.49 5.77 -4.78
N TYR A 79 -3.26 4.77 -3.95
CA TYR A 79 -3.01 4.94 -2.51
C TYR A 79 -1.68 4.32 -2.13
N THR A 80 -0.95 5.00 -1.24
CA THR A 80 0.20 4.40 -0.54
C THR A 80 -0.14 4.35 0.94
N ILE A 81 -0.01 3.17 1.54
CA ILE A 81 -0.29 2.94 2.96
C ILE A 81 1.01 2.56 3.67
N SER A 82 1.29 3.22 4.78
CA SER A 82 2.42 2.90 5.66
C SER A 82 2.04 3.15 7.12
N THR A 83 2.81 2.59 8.05
CA THR A 83 2.63 2.83 9.48
C THR A 83 3.17 4.18 9.93
N ASN A 84 3.75 4.98 9.03
CA ASN A 84 4.19 6.33 9.33
C ASN A 84 3.03 7.20 9.81
N THR A 85 3.33 8.15 10.69
CA THR A 85 2.34 9.12 11.16
C THR A 85 2.00 10.10 10.05
N LEU A 86 0.86 10.79 10.18
CA LEU A 86 0.46 11.85 9.23
C LEU A 86 1.51 12.94 9.12
N GLU A 87 2.15 13.30 10.24
CA GLU A 87 3.21 14.29 10.26
C GLU A 87 4.42 13.83 9.44
N GLN A 88 4.86 12.59 9.62
CA GLN A 88 5.97 12.00 8.87
C GLN A 88 5.66 11.95 7.37
N GLN A 89 4.45 11.54 7.00
CA GLN A 89 4.02 11.48 5.61
C GLN A 89 3.97 12.87 4.97
N LYS A 90 3.46 13.86 5.70
CA LYS A 90 3.39 15.25 5.24
C LYS A 90 4.78 15.83 4.99
N ASP A 91 5.70 15.63 5.93
CA ASP A 91 7.08 16.09 5.82
C ASP A 91 7.78 15.45 4.62
N TRP A 92 7.58 14.15 4.42
CA TRP A 92 8.13 13.42 3.28
C TRP A 92 7.58 13.96 1.95
N CYS A 93 6.27 14.15 1.84
CA CYS A 93 5.64 14.70 0.63
C CYS A 93 6.19 16.08 0.29
N ALA A 94 6.33 16.95 1.27
CA ALA A 94 6.88 18.29 1.09
C ALA A 94 8.33 18.25 0.60
N ALA A 95 9.15 17.36 1.17
CA ALA A 95 10.56 17.21 0.79
C ALA A 95 10.73 16.59 -0.61
N GLU A 96 9.87 15.67 -1.00
CA GLU A 96 10.03 14.87 -2.23
C GLU A 96 9.14 15.33 -3.39
N GLY A 97 8.26 16.30 -3.16
CA GLY A 97 7.38 16.83 -4.21
C GLY A 97 6.29 15.86 -4.67
N VAL A 98 5.89 14.93 -3.84
CA VAL A 98 4.80 13.99 -4.14
C VAL A 98 3.47 14.62 -3.76
N ALA A 99 2.57 14.82 -4.72
CA ALA A 99 1.30 15.52 -4.49
C ALA A 99 0.09 14.87 -5.17
N LYS A 100 0.29 13.92 -6.07
CA LYS A 100 -0.79 13.38 -6.91
C LYS A 100 -1.45 12.14 -6.35
N LEU A 101 -0.67 11.20 -5.82
CA LEU A 101 -1.24 10.04 -5.14
C LEU A 101 -1.57 10.39 -3.70
N GLU A 102 -2.46 9.62 -3.10
CA GLU A 102 -2.88 9.83 -1.72
C GLU A 102 -2.12 8.91 -0.78
N LEU A 103 -1.50 9.50 0.24
CA LEU A 103 -0.85 8.78 1.33
C LEU A 103 -1.83 8.59 2.48
N LEU A 104 -1.92 7.35 2.96
CA LEU A 104 -2.80 6.97 4.05
C LEU A 104 -1.97 6.41 5.19
N SER A 105 -2.28 6.80 6.41
CA SER A 105 -1.54 6.38 7.59
C SER A 105 -2.21 5.19 8.27
N ASP A 106 -1.43 4.12 8.47
CA ASP A 106 -1.78 2.97 9.29
C ASP A 106 -0.99 2.99 10.61
N ALA A 107 -0.83 4.17 11.20
CA ALA A 107 -0.07 4.33 12.45
C ALA A 107 -0.64 3.50 13.61
N THR A 108 -1.94 3.19 13.59
CA THR A 108 -2.60 2.33 14.57
C THR A 108 -2.46 0.84 14.27
N ALA A 109 -1.89 0.50 13.12
CA ALA A 109 -1.72 -0.88 12.63
C ALA A 109 -3.02 -1.65 12.36
N GLU A 110 -4.16 -0.98 12.34
CA GLU A 110 -5.45 -1.64 12.08
C GLU A 110 -5.51 -2.28 10.69
N PHE A 111 -5.03 -1.57 9.66
CA PHE A 111 -4.96 -2.09 8.30
C PHE A 111 -4.01 -3.29 8.21
N GLY A 112 -2.78 -3.12 8.67
CA GLY A 112 -1.76 -4.17 8.60
C GLY A 112 -2.19 -5.43 9.33
N LYS A 113 -2.77 -5.28 10.51
CA LYS A 113 -3.26 -6.42 11.30
C LYS A 113 -4.44 -7.12 10.63
N ALA A 114 -5.40 -6.37 10.09
CA ALA A 114 -6.54 -6.93 9.38
C ALA A 114 -6.11 -7.68 8.11
N MET A 115 -5.12 -7.16 7.40
CA MET A 115 -4.61 -7.73 6.15
C MET A 115 -3.65 -8.90 6.34
N GLY A 116 -3.19 -9.16 7.56
CA GLY A 116 -2.14 -10.16 7.81
C GLY A 116 -0.76 -9.72 7.32
N LEU A 117 -0.54 -8.40 7.22
CA LEU A 117 0.71 -7.81 6.74
C LEU A 117 1.57 -7.19 7.84
N TYR A 118 1.02 -7.09 9.07
CA TYR A 118 1.72 -6.41 10.14
C TYR A 118 2.87 -7.23 10.71
N VAL A 119 4.05 -6.63 10.78
CA VAL A 119 5.25 -7.22 11.37
C VAL A 119 5.40 -6.64 12.77
N GLU A 120 4.95 -7.35 13.78
CA GLU A 120 4.91 -6.87 15.18
C GLU A 120 6.30 -6.50 15.70
N GLU A 121 7.29 -7.31 15.39
CA GLU A 121 8.67 -7.10 15.79
C GLU A 121 9.22 -5.75 15.35
N LYS A 122 8.81 -5.28 14.18
CA LYS A 122 9.29 -4.03 13.58
C LYS A 122 8.26 -2.91 13.58
N ARG A 123 7.02 -3.21 13.91
CA ARG A 123 5.88 -2.26 13.91
C ARG A 123 5.67 -1.61 12.55
N ILE A 124 5.73 -2.41 11.49
CA ILE A 124 5.57 -1.97 10.11
C ILE A 124 4.63 -2.91 9.35
N ASP A 125 4.10 -2.44 8.23
CA ASP A 125 3.35 -3.26 7.30
C ASP A 125 4.29 -3.81 6.22
N ALA A 126 4.10 -5.08 5.85
CA ALA A 126 4.93 -5.74 4.84
C ALA A 126 4.66 -5.15 3.45
N ARG A 127 5.73 -4.95 2.68
CA ARG A 127 5.66 -4.42 1.31
C ARG A 127 4.82 -5.31 0.42
N SER A 128 3.86 -4.70 -0.26
CA SER A 128 2.96 -5.41 -1.17
C SER A 128 2.23 -4.45 -2.10
N ILE A 129 1.74 -4.96 -3.22
CA ILE A 129 0.92 -4.23 -4.17
C ILE A 129 -0.43 -4.93 -4.30
N TRP A 130 -1.49 -4.16 -4.30
CA TRP A 130 -2.87 -4.65 -4.42
C TRP A 130 -3.64 -3.83 -5.42
N ILE A 131 -4.44 -4.49 -6.25
CA ILE A 131 -5.44 -3.82 -7.08
C ILE A 131 -6.77 -4.42 -6.70
N VAL A 132 -7.73 -3.57 -6.33
CA VAL A 132 -9.04 -3.99 -5.86
C VAL A 132 -10.13 -3.27 -6.64
N ASP A 133 -11.29 -3.91 -6.77
CA ASP A 133 -12.46 -3.28 -7.38
C ASP A 133 -13.26 -2.45 -6.37
N THR A 134 -14.36 -1.87 -6.81
CA THR A 134 -15.21 -1.02 -5.95
C THR A 134 -15.90 -1.78 -4.81
N LYS A 135 -15.89 -3.10 -4.86
CA LYS A 135 -16.45 -3.97 -3.82
C LYS A 135 -15.39 -4.47 -2.85
N GLY A 136 -14.12 -4.09 -3.06
CA GLY A 136 -12.99 -4.56 -2.27
C GLY A 136 -12.50 -5.97 -2.64
N THR A 137 -12.91 -6.49 -3.80
CA THR A 137 -12.40 -7.78 -4.28
C THR A 137 -11.00 -7.60 -4.85
N VAL A 138 -10.07 -8.46 -4.46
CA VAL A 138 -8.68 -8.43 -4.92
C VAL A 138 -8.62 -8.92 -6.37
N LEU A 139 -8.17 -8.04 -7.27
CA LEU A 139 -7.99 -8.35 -8.68
C LEU A 139 -6.54 -8.72 -8.99
N TYR A 140 -5.60 -8.13 -8.30
CA TYR A 140 -4.16 -8.33 -8.49
C TYR A 140 -3.45 -8.22 -7.15
N GLN A 141 -2.38 -8.99 -6.97
CA GLN A 141 -1.62 -9.02 -5.74
C GLN A 141 -0.15 -9.33 -6.03
N GLU A 142 0.74 -8.58 -5.38
CA GLU A 142 2.15 -8.93 -5.30
C GLU A 142 2.62 -8.83 -3.86
N LEU A 143 3.07 -9.94 -3.30
CA LEU A 143 3.64 -10.01 -1.95
C LEU A 143 5.15 -10.22 -2.10
N LEU A 144 5.94 -9.28 -1.57
CA LEU A 144 7.41 -9.35 -1.67
C LEU A 144 7.95 -10.28 -0.58
N ALA A 145 8.56 -11.39 -0.98
CA ALA A 145 9.23 -12.28 -0.02
C ALA A 145 10.43 -11.58 0.64
N GLU A 146 11.26 -10.90 -0.16
CA GLU A 146 12.36 -10.07 0.34
C GLU A 146 11.93 -8.60 0.33
N GLN A 147 11.75 -8.02 1.50
CA GLN A 147 11.18 -6.68 1.67
C GLN A 147 12.07 -5.55 1.16
N SER A 148 13.37 -5.79 1.00
CA SER A 148 14.29 -4.82 0.43
C SER A 148 14.22 -4.72 -1.10
N ASN A 149 13.50 -5.63 -1.76
CA ASN A 149 13.30 -5.58 -3.21
C ASN A 149 12.20 -4.60 -3.59
N GLU A 150 12.34 -3.99 -4.77
CA GLU A 150 11.28 -3.19 -5.35
C GLU A 150 10.17 -4.09 -5.91
N PRO A 151 8.90 -3.64 -5.85
CA PRO A 151 7.82 -4.37 -6.53
C PRO A 151 7.97 -4.28 -8.05
N ASN A 152 7.30 -5.16 -8.77
CA ASN A 152 7.26 -5.14 -10.24
C ASN A 152 6.22 -4.10 -10.71
N TYR A 153 6.62 -2.86 -10.83
CA TYR A 153 5.76 -1.74 -11.24
C TYR A 153 5.12 -1.99 -12.61
N ALA A 154 5.92 -2.43 -13.57
CA ALA A 154 5.46 -2.66 -14.94
C ALA A 154 4.31 -3.67 -14.98
N LYS A 155 4.42 -4.76 -14.21
CA LYS A 155 3.38 -5.79 -14.16
C LYS A 155 2.08 -5.27 -13.55
N ALA A 156 2.16 -4.48 -12.50
CA ALA A 156 0.98 -3.87 -11.88
C ALA A 156 0.30 -2.88 -12.84
N LEU A 157 1.08 -2.03 -13.50
CA LEU A 157 0.55 -1.04 -14.47
C LEU A 157 -0.03 -1.72 -15.71
N GLU A 158 0.61 -2.78 -16.20
CA GLU A 158 0.09 -3.59 -17.30
C GLU A 158 -1.26 -4.21 -16.95
N PHE A 159 -1.42 -4.68 -15.71
CA PHE A 159 -2.71 -5.17 -15.24
C PHE A 159 -3.77 -4.07 -15.25
N LEU A 160 -3.45 -2.86 -14.81
CA LEU A 160 -4.38 -1.72 -14.88
C LEU A 160 -4.78 -1.42 -16.32
N ASP A 161 -3.83 -1.47 -17.26
CA ASP A 161 -4.11 -1.27 -18.68
C ASP A 161 -5.10 -2.31 -19.22
N SER A 162 -5.04 -3.54 -18.72
CA SER A 162 -5.94 -4.62 -19.14
C SER A 162 -7.39 -4.42 -18.68
N LEU A 163 -7.62 -3.54 -17.71
CA LEU A 163 -8.96 -3.23 -17.20
C LEU A 163 -9.69 -2.13 -18.01
N ASN A 164 -8.99 -1.48 -18.90
CA ASN A 164 -9.55 -0.42 -19.75
C ASN A 164 -10.07 -0.95 -21.08
#